data_542ccdf86f17d5c2b455b105f6a05175
#
_entry.id   542ccdf86f17d5c2b455b105f6a05175
#
_cell.length_a   1.000
_cell.length_b   1.000
_cell.length_c   1.000
_cell.angle_alpha   90.00
_cell.angle_beta   90.00
_cell.angle_gamma   90.00
#
_symmetry.space_group_name_H-M   'P 1'
#
loop_
_entity.id
_entity.type
_entity.pdbx_description
1 polymer ?
#
loop_
_entity_poly.entity_id
_entity_poly.type
_entity_poly.pdbx_seq_one_letter_code
_entity_poly.pdbx_strand_id
1 'polypeptide(L)'
;RRRDEEAAELLRELLQGRENSLLAAEALLSGRRAVVCGNASCLSRELEDMRDGEVDDAVFLAADGATVSLLEHGILPAIVITDLDGPFPAILKANKLGSIVVVHAHGDNLEALKRYVPLLDRVIGTAQCRPPEGLYNFGGFTDGDRAVFLAREMGAASIKLVGFDFDDQTVTPRKKKKLAWARKLICLALS
;
A
#
# COMPACT_ATOMS: atom_id res chain seq x y z
N ARG A 1 -8.01 17.37 -10.10
CA ARG A 1 -8.78 17.76 -8.89
C ARG A 1 -10.24 17.30 -9.00
N ARG A 2 -11.03 17.77 -9.98
CA ARG A 2 -12.44 17.35 -10.12
C ARG A 2 -12.62 15.83 -10.27
N ARG A 3 -11.74 15.17 -11.08
CA ARG A 3 -11.73 13.72 -11.25
C ARG A 3 -11.31 12.97 -9.98
N ASP A 4 -10.44 13.54 -9.15
CA ASP A 4 -10.04 12.95 -7.87
C ASP A 4 -11.21 12.99 -6.87
N GLU A 5 -11.97 14.07 -6.85
CA GLU A 5 -13.20 14.21 -6.04
C GLU A 5 -14.27 13.19 -6.49
N GLU A 6 -14.42 12.98 -7.81
CA GLU A 6 -15.33 11.99 -8.39
C GLU A 6 -14.90 10.55 -8.03
N ALA A 7 -13.61 10.24 -8.10
CA ALA A 7 -13.08 8.94 -7.72
C ALA A 7 -13.24 8.66 -6.22
N ALA A 8 -13.02 9.67 -5.37
CA ALA A 8 -13.21 9.56 -3.93
C ALA A 8 -14.68 9.29 -3.57
N GLU A 9 -15.61 10.01 -4.21
CA GLU A 9 -17.04 9.81 -3.97
C GLU A 9 -17.50 8.42 -4.44
N LEU A 10 -17.04 7.97 -5.61
CA LEU A 10 -17.30 6.62 -6.10
C LEU A 10 -16.78 5.56 -5.12
N LEU A 11 -15.54 5.71 -4.61
CA LEU A 11 -14.99 4.75 -3.65
C LEU A 11 -15.79 4.75 -2.35
N ARG A 12 -16.22 5.93 -1.86
CA ARG A 12 -17.11 6.04 -0.70
C ARG A 12 -18.41 5.24 -0.90
N GLU A 13 -19.04 5.39 -2.06
CA GLU A 13 -20.29 4.68 -2.39
C GLU A 13 -20.07 3.16 -2.43
N LEU A 14 -18.97 2.70 -3.06
CA LEU A 14 -18.62 1.27 -3.14
C LEU A 14 -18.30 0.63 -1.79
N LEU A 15 -17.90 1.44 -0.79
CA LEU A 15 -17.60 0.97 0.56
C LEU A 15 -18.76 1.20 1.55
N GLN A 16 -19.85 1.82 1.13
CA GLN A 16 -20.99 2.10 1.99
C GLN A 16 -21.60 0.80 2.56
N GLY A 17 -21.82 0.78 3.88
CA GLY A 17 -22.37 -0.40 4.58
C GLY A 17 -21.39 -1.55 4.78
N ARG A 18 -20.12 -1.40 4.37
CA ARG A 18 -19.07 -2.41 4.59
C ARG A 18 -18.35 -2.14 5.91
N GLU A 19 -17.84 -3.20 6.53
CA GLU A 19 -17.01 -3.08 7.72
C GLU A 19 -15.71 -2.32 7.40
N ASN A 20 -15.41 -1.31 8.23
CA ASN A 20 -14.18 -0.56 8.10
C ASN A 20 -13.01 -1.31 8.73
N SER A 21 -12.03 -1.66 7.92
CA SER A 21 -10.85 -2.41 8.37
C SER A 21 -9.77 -1.54 9.07
N LEU A 22 -10.04 -0.26 9.37
CA LEU A 22 -9.05 0.65 9.94
C LEU A 22 -8.56 0.18 11.32
N LEU A 23 -9.48 -0.14 12.23
CA LEU A 23 -9.12 -0.63 13.57
C LEU A 23 -8.32 -1.94 13.51
N ALA A 24 -8.63 -2.80 12.53
CA ALA A 24 -7.86 -4.02 12.32
C ALA A 24 -6.44 -3.73 11.81
N ALA A 25 -6.26 -2.73 10.94
CA ALA A 25 -4.94 -2.30 10.49
C ALA A 25 -4.11 -1.70 11.63
N GLU A 26 -4.73 -0.88 12.47
CA GLU A 26 -4.10 -0.31 13.67
C GLU A 26 -3.67 -1.42 14.64
N ALA A 27 -4.54 -2.38 14.93
CA ALA A 27 -4.23 -3.51 15.81
C ALA A 27 -3.09 -4.39 15.26
N LEU A 28 -2.94 -4.50 13.93
CA LEU A 28 -1.85 -5.23 13.30
C LEU A 28 -0.50 -4.50 13.44
N LEU A 29 -0.48 -3.18 13.39
CA LEU A 29 0.74 -2.37 13.28
C LEU A 29 1.21 -1.74 14.59
N SER A 30 0.27 -1.42 15.49
CA SER A 30 0.58 -0.69 16.73
C SER A 30 1.61 -1.42 17.58
N GLY A 31 2.72 -0.73 17.86
CA GLY A 31 3.83 -1.27 18.65
C GLY A 31 4.65 -2.37 17.97
N ARG A 32 4.36 -2.72 16.72
CA ARG A 32 5.04 -3.78 15.99
C ARG A 32 6.04 -3.26 14.97
N ARG A 33 6.97 -4.12 14.55
CA ARG A 33 7.89 -3.84 13.45
C ARG A 33 7.16 -4.00 12.12
N ALA A 34 7.16 -2.96 11.29
CA ALA A 34 6.64 -2.99 9.93
C ALA A 34 7.78 -3.19 8.92
N VAL A 35 7.55 -4.03 7.91
CA VAL A 35 8.39 -4.16 6.73
C VAL A 35 7.58 -3.68 5.53
N VAL A 36 7.97 -2.54 4.98
CA VAL A 36 7.33 -1.96 3.79
C VAL A 36 8.09 -2.42 2.56
N CYS A 37 7.39 -3.11 1.66
CA CYS A 37 7.95 -3.66 0.44
C CYS A 37 7.56 -2.83 -0.77
N GLY A 38 8.56 -2.20 -1.41
CA GLY A 38 8.47 -1.59 -2.73
C GLY A 38 8.66 -2.64 -3.82
N ASN A 39 8.38 -2.28 -5.08
CA ASN A 39 8.48 -3.20 -6.22
C ASN A 39 9.71 -2.90 -7.09
N ALA A 40 10.89 -2.69 -6.48
CA ALA A 40 12.15 -2.60 -7.21
C ALA A 40 12.74 -4.00 -7.49
N SER A 41 13.61 -4.10 -8.48
CA SER A 41 14.24 -5.37 -8.89
C SER A 41 15.07 -6.06 -7.81
N CYS A 42 15.49 -5.32 -6.78
CA CYS A 42 16.21 -5.87 -5.62
C CYS A 42 15.30 -6.60 -4.63
N LEU A 43 13.96 -6.48 -4.72
CA LEU A 43 13.03 -6.99 -3.72
C LEU A 43 13.23 -8.48 -3.40
N SER A 44 13.23 -9.35 -4.41
CA SER A 44 13.35 -10.80 -4.18
C SER A 44 14.63 -11.16 -3.46
N ARG A 45 15.77 -10.60 -3.88
CA ARG A 45 17.05 -10.83 -3.22
C ARG A 45 17.06 -10.34 -1.77
N GLU A 46 16.52 -9.15 -1.52
CA GLU A 46 16.44 -8.58 -0.17
C GLU A 46 15.51 -9.37 0.75
N LEU A 47 14.45 -10.01 0.21
CA LEU A 47 13.60 -10.93 0.96
C LEU A 47 14.33 -12.22 1.32
N GLU A 48 15.11 -12.81 0.36
CA GLU A 48 15.92 -13.99 0.59
C GLU A 48 17.04 -13.75 1.64
N ASP A 49 17.58 -12.53 1.68
CA ASP A 49 18.63 -12.13 2.64
C ASP A 49 18.06 -11.87 4.06
N MET A 50 16.74 -11.82 4.24
CA MET A 50 16.11 -11.65 5.56
C MET A 50 16.25 -12.94 6.38
N ARG A 51 16.60 -12.78 7.66
CA ARG A 51 16.67 -13.93 8.59
C ARG A 51 15.25 -14.36 9.01
N ASP A 52 15.08 -15.65 9.28
CA ASP A 52 13.78 -16.23 9.67
C ASP A 52 13.11 -15.46 10.80
N GLY A 53 13.80 -15.12 11.89
CA GLY A 53 13.25 -14.33 12.99
C GLY A 53 12.92 -12.87 12.64
N GLU A 54 13.44 -12.33 11.53
CA GLU A 54 13.03 -11.01 11.03
C GLU A 54 11.71 -11.07 10.26
N VAL A 55 11.40 -12.22 9.67
CA VAL A 55 10.17 -12.47 8.93
C VAL A 55 9.02 -12.73 9.91
N ASP A 56 9.23 -13.61 10.88
CA ASP A 56 8.17 -14.09 11.79
C ASP A 56 7.57 -12.97 12.68
N ASP A 57 8.40 -12.02 13.12
CA ASP A 57 7.96 -10.94 14.02
C ASP A 57 7.50 -9.66 13.31
N ALA A 58 7.57 -9.62 11.98
CA ALA A 58 7.28 -8.42 11.21
C ALA A 58 5.86 -8.41 10.63
N VAL A 59 5.31 -7.20 10.49
CA VAL A 59 4.09 -6.94 9.71
C VAL A 59 4.49 -6.45 8.33
N PHE A 60 4.22 -7.26 7.30
CA PHE A 60 4.55 -6.91 5.93
C PHE A 60 3.47 -6.06 5.28
N LEU A 61 3.89 -4.93 4.68
CA LEU A 61 3.06 -4.07 3.84
C LEU A 61 3.59 -4.13 2.41
N ALA A 62 2.74 -4.43 1.45
CA ALA A 62 3.12 -4.48 0.04
C ALA A 62 2.63 -3.23 -0.71
N ALA A 63 3.51 -2.57 -1.45
CA ALA A 63 3.13 -1.57 -2.43
C ALA A 63 2.81 -2.26 -3.75
N ASP A 64 1.52 -2.35 -4.06
CA ASP A 64 0.96 -2.84 -5.31
C ASP A 64 1.67 -4.12 -5.85
N GLY A 65 2.53 -3.98 -6.87
CA GLY A 65 3.23 -5.11 -7.51
C GLY A 65 4.14 -5.93 -6.60
N ALA A 66 4.60 -5.39 -5.46
CA ALA A 66 5.38 -6.15 -4.47
C ALA A 66 4.59 -7.33 -3.88
N THR A 67 3.24 -7.30 -3.98
CA THR A 67 2.36 -8.39 -3.56
C THR A 67 2.72 -9.71 -4.24
N VAL A 68 3.08 -9.68 -5.53
CA VAL A 68 3.47 -10.88 -6.28
C VAL A 68 4.70 -11.52 -5.67
N SER A 69 5.78 -10.74 -5.53
CA SER A 69 7.05 -11.24 -4.99
C SER A 69 6.90 -11.78 -3.57
N LEU A 70 6.14 -11.11 -2.71
CA LEU A 70 5.88 -11.59 -1.35
C LEU A 70 5.17 -12.95 -1.36
N LEU A 71 4.11 -13.10 -2.16
CA LEU A 71 3.38 -14.37 -2.27
C LEU A 71 4.24 -15.50 -2.86
N GLU A 72 5.15 -15.20 -3.80
CA GLU A 72 6.10 -16.16 -4.36
C GLU A 72 7.13 -16.65 -3.32
N HIS A 73 7.49 -15.79 -2.35
CA HIS A 73 8.34 -16.12 -1.20
C HIS A 73 7.56 -16.73 0.00
N GLY A 74 6.27 -17.06 -0.18
CA GLY A 74 5.45 -17.62 0.88
C GLY A 74 5.04 -16.62 1.97
N ILE A 75 5.26 -15.33 1.76
CA ILE A 75 4.94 -14.26 2.70
C ILE A 75 3.58 -13.66 2.32
N LEU A 76 2.58 -13.77 3.21
CA LEU A 76 1.31 -13.08 3.07
C LEU A 76 1.46 -11.65 3.61
N PRO A 77 1.38 -10.59 2.77
CA PRO A 77 1.36 -9.23 3.31
C PRO A 77 0.11 -9.01 4.17
N ALA A 78 0.27 -8.43 5.34
CA ALA A 78 -0.86 -8.07 6.20
C ALA A 78 -1.71 -6.95 5.56
N ILE A 79 -1.05 -6.03 4.87
CA ILE A 79 -1.68 -4.88 4.21
C ILE A 79 -1.09 -4.72 2.80
N VAL A 80 -1.95 -4.47 1.82
CA VAL A 80 -1.57 -4.12 0.44
C VAL A 80 -2.06 -2.71 0.15
N ILE A 81 -1.18 -1.84 -0.35
CA ILE A 81 -1.52 -0.47 -0.78
C ILE A 81 -1.49 -0.42 -2.29
N THR A 82 -2.57 0.05 -2.93
CA THR A 82 -2.71 0.02 -4.39
C THR A 82 -3.67 1.10 -4.90
N ASP A 83 -3.44 1.62 -6.09
CA ASP A 83 -4.41 2.37 -6.88
C ASP A 83 -5.10 1.48 -7.95
N LEU A 84 -4.91 0.16 -7.85
CA LEU A 84 -5.52 -0.88 -8.70
C LEU A 84 -5.02 -0.86 -10.16
N ASP A 85 -3.83 -0.32 -10.43
CA ASP A 85 -3.20 -0.35 -11.76
C ASP A 85 -2.24 -1.54 -11.96
N GLY A 86 -1.98 -2.33 -10.90
CA GLY A 86 -1.05 -3.44 -10.87
C GLY A 86 -1.69 -4.85 -10.99
N PRO A 87 -1.03 -5.88 -10.44
CA PRO A 87 -1.41 -7.28 -10.61
C PRO A 87 -2.61 -7.68 -9.74
N PHE A 88 -3.80 -7.22 -10.09
CA PHE A 88 -5.02 -7.45 -9.31
C PHE A 88 -5.26 -8.91 -8.88
N PRO A 89 -4.98 -9.96 -9.69
CA PRO A 89 -5.14 -11.35 -9.25
C PRO A 89 -4.34 -11.70 -7.98
N ALA A 90 -3.11 -11.16 -7.83
CA ALA A 90 -2.29 -11.36 -6.64
C ALA A 90 -2.87 -10.60 -5.44
N ILE A 91 -3.32 -9.36 -5.66
CA ILE A 91 -3.98 -8.53 -4.64
C ILE A 91 -5.25 -9.20 -4.14
N LEU A 92 -6.10 -9.69 -5.07
CA LEU A 92 -7.32 -10.42 -4.72
C LEU A 92 -7.01 -11.70 -3.92
N LYS A 93 -5.99 -12.47 -4.35
CA LYS A 93 -5.54 -13.67 -3.62
C LYS A 93 -5.12 -13.33 -2.20
N ALA A 94 -4.28 -12.31 -2.02
CA ALA A 94 -3.86 -11.85 -0.69
C ALA A 94 -5.05 -11.42 0.17
N ASN A 95 -5.99 -10.65 -0.41
CA ASN A 95 -7.19 -10.20 0.29
C ASN A 95 -8.09 -11.36 0.73
N LYS A 96 -8.31 -12.37 -0.13
CA LYS A 96 -9.08 -13.59 0.22
C LYS A 96 -8.40 -14.44 1.29
N LEU A 97 -7.08 -14.33 1.44
CA LEU A 97 -6.30 -14.96 2.52
C LEU A 97 -6.25 -14.12 3.80
N GLY A 98 -6.89 -12.94 3.84
CA GLY A 98 -7.04 -12.11 5.03
C GLY A 98 -6.30 -10.78 5.03
N SER A 99 -5.51 -10.47 3.99
CA SER A 99 -4.86 -9.15 3.86
C SER A 99 -5.89 -8.02 3.80
N ILE A 100 -5.57 -6.89 4.39
CA ILE A 100 -6.31 -5.64 4.22
C ILE A 100 -5.80 -4.95 2.95
N VAL A 101 -6.70 -4.52 2.06
CA VAL A 101 -6.33 -3.74 0.88
C VAL A 101 -6.68 -2.27 1.10
N VAL A 102 -5.66 -1.42 1.09
CA VAL A 102 -5.80 0.03 1.12
C VAL A 102 -5.89 0.53 -0.30
N VAL A 103 -7.10 0.85 -0.72
CA VAL A 103 -7.39 1.31 -2.09
C VAL A 103 -7.29 2.84 -2.13
N HIS A 104 -6.47 3.36 -3.05
CA HIS A 104 -6.34 4.79 -3.27
C HIS A 104 -7.15 5.25 -4.48
N ALA A 105 -8.12 6.13 -4.22
CA ALA A 105 -8.92 6.75 -5.28
C ALA A 105 -8.21 7.96 -5.88
N HIS A 106 -8.03 7.96 -7.19
CA HIS A 106 -7.60 9.13 -7.96
C HIS A 106 -8.26 9.16 -9.35
N GLY A 107 -8.21 10.31 -10.04
CA GLY A 107 -9.02 10.56 -11.23
C GLY A 107 -8.78 9.64 -12.42
N ASP A 108 -7.71 8.83 -12.41
CA ASP A 108 -7.36 7.95 -13.52
C ASP A 108 -7.81 6.49 -13.29
N ASN A 109 -8.29 6.12 -12.07
CA ASN A 109 -8.63 4.72 -11.76
C ASN A 109 -10.14 4.43 -11.55
N LEU A 110 -11.04 5.31 -11.98
CA LEU A 110 -12.50 5.17 -11.83
C LEU A 110 -13.03 3.79 -12.28
N GLU A 111 -12.59 3.31 -13.44
CA GLU A 111 -13.04 2.02 -13.97
C GLU A 111 -12.47 0.83 -13.18
N ALA A 112 -11.24 0.95 -12.68
CA ALA A 112 -10.64 -0.05 -11.79
C ALA A 112 -11.39 -0.12 -10.46
N LEU A 113 -11.77 1.03 -9.88
CA LEU A 113 -12.59 1.08 -8.66
C LEU A 113 -13.90 0.33 -8.84
N LYS A 114 -14.68 0.64 -9.89
CA LYS A 114 -15.96 -0.04 -10.19
C LYS A 114 -15.79 -1.54 -10.36
N ARG A 115 -14.73 -1.95 -11.05
CA ARG A 115 -14.49 -3.35 -11.40
C ARG A 115 -13.99 -4.18 -10.25
N TYR A 116 -13.08 -3.65 -9.45
CA TYR A 116 -12.27 -4.44 -8.52
C TYR A 116 -12.68 -4.30 -7.05
N VAL A 117 -13.08 -3.11 -6.59
CA VAL A 117 -13.46 -2.90 -5.20
C VAL A 117 -14.59 -3.83 -4.73
N PRO A 118 -15.63 -4.11 -5.54
CA PRO A 118 -16.70 -5.04 -5.15
C PRO A 118 -16.23 -6.48 -4.90
N LEU A 119 -15.06 -6.88 -5.41
CA LEU A 119 -14.50 -8.22 -5.27
C LEU A 119 -13.67 -8.40 -3.99
N LEU A 120 -13.27 -7.30 -3.36
CA LEU A 120 -12.43 -7.28 -2.16
C LEU A 120 -13.30 -7.41 -0.90
N ASP A 121 -12.80 -8.08 0.14
CA ASP A 121 -13.50 -8.26 1.42
C ASP A 121 -13.10 -7.19 2.44
N ARG A 122 -11.82 -7.10 2.77
CA ARG A 122 -11.26 -6.19 3.78
C ARG A 122 -10.61 -4.99 3.09
N VAL A 123 -11.25 -3.83 3.17
CA VAL A 123 -10.82 -2.63 2.43
C VAL A 123 -10.77 -1.42 3.34
N ILE A 124 -9.76 -0.58 3.13
CA ILE A 124 -9.67 0.79 3.62
C ILE A 124 -9.63 1.70 2.38
N GLY A 125 -10.53 2.66 2.30
CA GLY A 125 -10.53 3.64 1.21
C GLY A 125 -9.70 4.87 1.54
N THR A 126 -8.88 5.34 0.59
CA THR A 126 -8.08 6.56 0.72
C THR A 126 -8.22 7.45 -0.51
N ALA A 127 -8.00 8.75 -0.34
CA ALA A 127 -8.02 9.72 -1.43
C ALA A 127 -6.98 10.83 -1.20
N GLN A 128 -6.46 11.41 -2.30
CA GLN A 128 -5.50 12.53 -2.22
C GLN A 128 -6.19 13.91 -2.10
N CYS A 129 -7.48 14.02 -2.40
CA CYS A 129 -8.29 15.21 -2.13
C CYS A 129 -8.72 15.24 -0.65
N ARG A 130 -9.51 16.25 -0.25
CA ARG A 130 -10.21 16.20 1.05
C ARG A 130 -11.12 14.96 1.05
N PRO A 131 -10.82 13.95 1.87
CA PRO A 131 -11.57 12.71 1.81
C PRO A 131 -13.01 12.93 2.30
N PRO A 132 -14.01 12.36 1.61
CA PRO A 132 -15.35 12.26 2.16
C PRO A 132 -15.38 11.33 3.39
N GLU A 133 -16.46 11.37 4.16
CA GLU A 133 -16.64 10.53 5.34
C GLU A 133 -16.47 9.05 4.99
N GLY A 134 -15.73 8.33 5.82
CA GLY A 134 -15.41 6.90 5.62
C GLY A 134 -14.17 6.64 4.78
N LEU A 135 -13.57 7.67 4.16
CA LEU A 135 -12.26 7.58 3.50
C LEU A 135 -11.21 8.36 4.30
N TYR A 136 -9.94 8.04 4.03
CA TYR A 136 -8.80 8.60 4.75
C TYR A 136 -7.77 9.22 3.81
N ASN A 137 -6.87 10.02 4.39
CA ASN A 137 -5.67 10.51 3.71
C ASN A 137 -4.51 10.52 4.72
N PHE A 138 -3.68 9.51 4.66
CA PHE A 138 -2.49 9.37 5.53
C PHE A 138 -1.27 10.11 4.96
N GLY A 139 -1.38 10.67 3.78
CA GLY A 139 -0.26 11.28 3.05
C GLY A 139 0.35 10.34 2.01
N GLY A 140 1.49 10.76 1.46
CA GLY A 140 2.19 10.02 0.43
C GLY A 140 1.80 10.40 -1.00
N PHE A 141 2.57 9.88 -1.97
CA PHE A 141 2.42 10.16 -3.39
C PHE A 141 2.44 8.89 -4.26
N THR A 142 3.23 7.88 -3.90
CA THR A 142 3.28 6.55 -4.52
C THR A 142 2.84 5.50 -3.51
N ASP A 143 2.51 4.27 -3.94
CA ASP A 143 2.05 3.23 -3.02
C ASP A 143 3.09 2.90 -1.94
N GLY A 144 4.38 2.96 -2.30
CA GLY A 144 5.48 2.69 -1.37
C GLY A 144 5.56 3.72 -0.23
N ASP A 145 5.54 5.00 -0.54
CA ASP A 145 5.59 6.03 0.50
C ASP A 145 4.24 6.17 1.23
N ARG A 146 3.10 5.91 0.58
CA ARG A 146 1.79 5.78 1.26
C ARG A 146 1.80 4.65 2.29
N ALA A 147 2.44 3.52 1.98
CA ALA A 147 2.59 2.42 2.93
C ALA A 147 3.40 2.82 4.17
N VAL A 148 4.46 3.62 3.99
CA VAL A 148 5.26 4.15 5.10
C VAL A 148 4.45 5.11 5.96
N PHE A 149 3.72 6.05 5.35
CA PHE A 149 2.85 6.97 6.09
C PHE A 149 1.76 6.23 6.86
N LEU A 150 1.13 5.21 6.24
CA LEU A 150 0.14 4.37 6.92
C LEU A 150 0.75 3.65 8.13
N ALA A 151 1.90 3.00 7.95
CA ALA A 151 2.57 2.27 9.03
C ALA A 151 2.90 3.18 10.22
N ARG A 152 3.37 4.40 9.94
CA ARG A 152 3.64 5.42 10.96
C ARG A 152 2.35 5.85 11.69
N GLU A 153 1.31 6.19 10.94
CA GLU A 153 0.02 6.64 11.49
C GLU A 153 -0.64 5.57 12.36
N MET A 154 -0.51 4.30 11.97
CA MET A 154 -1.00 3.16 12.73
C MET A 154 -0.09 2.75 13.91
N GLY A 155 0.94 3.53 14.23
CA GLY A 155 1.77 3.36 15.42
C GLY A 155 2.79 2.22 15.33
N ALA A 156 3.31 1.90 14.15
CA ALA A 156 4.41 0.94 14.01
C ALA A 156 5.64 1.39 14.84
N ALA A 157 6.21 0.48 15.63
CA ALA A 157 7.37 0.78 16.48
C ALA A 157 8.65 1.02 15.68
N SER A 158 8.77 0.39 14.51
CA SER A 158 9.85 0.61 13.56
C SER A 158 9.40 0.26 12.15
N ILE A 159 10.03 0.87 11.15
CA ILE A 159 9.72 0.65 9.74
C ILE A 159 11.03 0.31 9.01
N LYS A 160 11.09 -0.89 8.42
CA LYS A 160 12.17 -1.35 7.52
C LYS A 160 11.68 -1.24 6.09
N LEU A 161 12.50 -0.71 5.19
CA LEU A 161 12.21 -0.67 3.75
C LEU A 161 12.91 -1.82 3.05
N VAL A 162 12.21 -2.51 2.15
CA VAL A 162 12.71 -3.62 1.34
C VAL A 162 12.18 -3.43 -0.09
N GLY A 163 13.01 -3.68 -1.10
CA GLY A 163 12.61 -3.49 -2.50
C GLY A 163 12.45 -2.04 -2.93
N PHE A 164 13.27 -1.13 -2.38
CA PHE A 164 13.32 0.28 -2.77
C PHE A 164 14.67 0.60 -3.41
N ASP A 165 14.67 0.96 -4.67
CA ASP A 165 15.82 1.54 -5.38
C ASP A 165 15.45 2.95 -5.86
N PHE A 166 15.85 3.96 -5.08
CA PHE A 166 15.56 5.37 -5.39
C PHE A 166 16.49 5.93 -6.46
N ASP A 167 17.61 5.28 -6.73
CA ASP A 167 18.65 5.70 -7.66
C ASP A 167 18.67 4.87 -8.95
N ASP A 168 17.61 4.06 -9.20
CA ASP A 168 17.49 3.23 -10.40
C ASP A 168 17.58 4.07 -11.69
N GLN A 169 18.66 3.82 -12.44
CA GLN A 169 18.95 4.51 -13.69
C GLN A 169 18.21 3.92 -14.91
N THR A 170 17.65 2.73 -14.76
CA THR A 170 16.99 1.98 -15.85
C THR A 170 15.55 2.43 -16.10
N VAL A 171 14.95 3.14 -15.16
CA VAL A 171 13.54 3.56 -15.24
C VAL A 171 13.37 4.84 -16.08
N THR A 172 12.13 5.06 -16.53
CA THR A 172 11.76 6.24 -17.32
C THR A 172 12.00 7.55 -16.55
N PRO A 173 12.23 8.70 -17.25
CA PRO A 173 12.39 10.00 -16.60
C PRO A 173 11.22 10.38 -15.67
N ARG A 174 9.99 9.98 -16.03
CA ARG A 174 8.80 10.19 -15.19
C ARG A 174 8.90 9.37 -13.89
N LYS A 175 9.34 8.12 -13.96
CA LYS A 175 9.51 7.26 -12.79
C LYS A 175 10.66 7.75 -11.91
N LYS A 176 11.78 8.24 -12.48
CA LYS A 176 12.87 8.87 -11.71
C LYS A 176 12.36 10.04 -10.85
N LYS A 177 11.50 10.90 -11.41
CA LYS A 177 10.89 11.99 -10.64
C LYS A 177 9.99 11.46 -9.51
N LYS A 178 9.18 10.42 -9.76
CA LYS A 178 8.37 9.78 -8.73
C LYS A 178 9.24 9.20 -7.60
N LEU A 179 10.33 8.48 -7.92
CA LEU A 179 11.27 7.92 -6.95
C LEU A 179 11.94 9.01 -6.10
N ALA A 180 12.36 10.11 -6.71
CA ALA A 180 12.95 11.25 -5.99
C ALA A 180 11.96 11.88 -4.99
N TRP A 181 10.68 11.98 -5.34
CA TRP A 181 9.63 12.43 -4.41
C TRP A 181 9.34 11.41 -3.33
N ALA A 182 9.20 10.12 -3.67
CA ALA A 182 9.00 9.04 -2.71
C ALA A 182 10.11 9.03 -1.65
N ARG A 183 11.39 9.14 -2.06
CA ARG A 183 12.53 9.24 -1.13
C ARG A 183 12.39 10.40 -0.15
N LYS A 184 12.02 11.59 -0.64
CA LYS A 184 11.84 12.78 0.23
C LYS A 184 10.70 12.59 1.23
N LEU A 185 9.57 12.04 0.76
CA LEU A 185 8.40 11.80 1.59
C LEU A 185 8.66 10.72 2.64
N ILE A 186 9.35 9.65 2.27
CA ILE A 186 9.76 8.60 3.21
C ILE A 186 10.72 9.16 4.26
N CYS A 187 11.74 9.94 3.87
CA CYS A 187 12.62 10.61 4.84
C CYS A 187 11.81 11.49 5.82
N LEU A 188 10.83 12.25 5.32
CA LEU A 188 9.94 13.06 6.17
C LEU A 188 9.08 12.20 7.09
N ALA A 189 8.58 11.06 6.60
CA ALA A 189 7.76 10.16 7.42
C ALA A 189 8.57 9.44 8.52
N LEU A 190 9.87 9.23 8.32
CA LEU A 190 10.74 8.52 9.26
C LEU A 190 11.53 9.47 10.21
N SER A 191 11.47 10.78 10.00
CA SER A 191 12.03 11.80 10.91
C SER A 191 11.05 12.09 12.05
#